data_ee4bd3932fb809d37c37d5f48f693244
#
_entry.id   ee4bd3932fb809d37c37d5f48f693244
#
_cell.length_a   1.000
_cell.length_b   1.000
_cell.length_c   1.000
_cell.angle_alpha   90.00
_cell.angle_beta   90.00
_cell.angle_gamma   90.00
#
_symmetry.space_group_name_H-M   'P 1'
#
loop_
_entity.id
_entity.type
_entity.pdbx_description
1 polymer ?
#
loop_
_entity_poly.entity_id
_entity_poly.type
_entity_poly.pdbx_seq_one_letter_code
_entity_poly.pdbx_strand_id
1 'polypeptide(L)'
;INGIEVGRSNISTTVITPAVDKEVVTGTKERPKLSGVGTGSMIWPVPSIHNITSYYEWRWGAMHNGIDISGGNSYGKTIVAADSGTVSYVKYLSTGYGYHLMINHGNGISTLYAHASQILVSPGEKVEKGQPIALIGSTGNSTGAHCHFEVLVNGSPTNPLNYVSN
;
A
#
# COMPACT_ATOMS: atom_id res chain seq x y z
N ILE A 1 62.59 -20.97 55.14
CA ILE A 1 61.30 -20.28 54.88
C ILE A 1 60.70 -20.98 53.66
N ASN A 2 59.65 -21.80 53.93
CA ASN A 2 59.01 -22.64 52.95
C ASN A 2 58.08 -21.81 52.04
N GLY A 3 58.41 -21.73 50.78
CA GLY A 3 57.46 -21.23 49.78
C GLY A 3 56.45 -22.29 49.41
N ILE A 4 55.19 -22.04 49.74
CA ILE A 4 54.08 -22.87 49.29
C ILE A 4 53.70 -22.40 47.89
N GLU A 5 53.87 -23.25 46.90
CA GLU A 5 53.41 -23.01 45.49
C GLU A 5 51.90 -23.23 45.47
N VAL A 6 51.17 -22.14 45.28
CA VAL A 6 49.70 -22.20 45.06
C VAL A 6 49.49 -22.54 43.60
N GLY A 7 48.85 -23.64 43.33
CA GLY A 7 48.62 -24.23 42.03
C GLY A 7 48.07 -23.28 41.00
N ARG A 8 48.64 -23.29 39.81
CA ARG A 8 48.11 -22.63 38.59
C ARG A 8 46.94 -23.44 38.06
N SER A 9 45.73 -22.88 38.13
CA SER A 9 44.61 -23.44 37.39
C SER A 9 44.69 -23.01 35.91
N ASN A 10 44.77 -23.99 35.00
CA ASN A 10 44.66 -23.74 33.59
C ASN A 10 43.22 -23.33 33.27
N ILE A 11 43.01 -22.09 32.88
CA ILE A 11 41.73 -21.64 32.31
C ILE A 11 41.76 -22.09 30.86
N SER A 12 41.02 -23.14 30.52
CA SER A 12 40.79 -23.51 29.11
C SER A 12 39.72 -22.59 28.54
N THR A 13 40.09 -21.72 27.65
CA THR A 13 39.15 -20.94 26.83
C THR A 13 38.60 -21.85 25.73
N THR A 14 37.37 -22.33 25.89
CA THR A 14 36.64 -22.99 24.82
C THR A 14 36.12 -21.91 23.87
N VAL A 15 36.65 -21.85 22.67
CA VAL A 15 36.09 -21.00 21.60
C VAL A 15 34.76 -21.62 21.19
N ILE A 16 33.66 -21.03 21.64
CA ILE A 16 32.31 -21.45 21.26
C ILE A 16 32.02 -20.74 19.93
N THR A 17 32.23 -21.45 18.83
CA THR A 17 31.80 -21.15 17.45
C THR A 17 32.07 -19.71 17.00
N PRO A 18 32.87 -19.47 15.95
CA PRO A 18 33.01 -18.14 15.34
C PRO A 18 31.65 -17.66 14.89
N ALA A 19 31.34 -16.39 15.11
CA ALA A 19 30.16 -15.74 14.54
C ALA A 19 30.21 -15.92 13.01
N VAL A 20 29.18 -16.56 12.44
CA VAL A 20 29.02 -16.65 11.00
C VAL A 20 28.56 -15.26 10.55
N ASP A 21 29.37 -14.57 9.78
CA ASP A 21 28.99 -13.31 9.16
C ASP A 21 27.75 -13.54 8.30
N LYS A 22 26.69 -12.78 8.58
CA LYS A 22 25.47 -12.82 7.79
C LYS A 22 25.77 -12.23 6.41
N GLU A 23 25.88 -13.10 5.42
CA GLU A 23 26.05 -12.67 4.03
C GLU A 23 24.77 -11.95 3.59
N VAL A 24 24.83 -10.62 3.49
CA VAL A 24 23.73 -9.81 2.92
C VAL A 24 23.94 -9.79 1.41
N VAL A 25 23.21 -10.66 0.70
CA VAL A 25 23.15 -10.61 -0.77
C VAL A 25 22.35 -9.37 -1.15
N THR A 26 23.04 -8.28 -1.44
CA THR A 26 22.44 -7.11 -2.10
C THR A 26 22.24 -7.46 -3.56
N GLY A 27 20.95 -7.68 -3.95
CA GLY A 27 20.61 -7.88 -5.36
C GLY A 27 21.00 -6.65 -6.17
N THR A 28 21.97 -6.80 -7.06
CA THR A 28 22.46 -5.75 -7.99
C THR A 28 21.57 -5.59 -9.23
N LYS A 29 20.36 -6.20 -9.24
CA LYS A 29 19.44 -6.03 -10.34
C LYS A 29 18.89 -4.60 -10.27
N GLU A 30 19.34 -3.74 -11.19
CA GLU A 30 18.74 -2.41 -11.36
C GLU A 30 17.23 -2.55 -11.51
N ARG A 31 16.48 -1.85 -10.65
CA ARG A 31 15.02 -1.76 -10.81
C ARG A 31 14.77 -1.07 -12.16
N PRO A 32 13.86 -1.60 -13.00
CA PRO A 32 13.47 -0.92 -14.20
C PRO A 32 13.07 0.52 -13.86
N LYS A 33 13.50 1.48 -14.68
CA LYS A 33 13.16 2.89 -14.48
C LYS A 33 11.64 3.03 -14.65
N LEU A 34 10.93 3.33 -13.56
CA LEU A 34 9.48 3.45 -13.56
C LEU A 34 9.04 4.53 -14.56
N SER A 35 8.13 4.18 -15.46
CA SER A 35 7.61 5.13 -16.46
C SER A 35 6.80 6.24 -15.80
N GLY A 36 6.03 5.90 -14.77
CA GLY A 36 5.04 6.79 -14.16
C GLY A 36 3.83 7.05 -15.07
N VAL A 37 3.64 6.21 -16.10
CA VAL A 37 2.52 6.26 -17.04
C VAL A 37 1.81 4.91 -17.00
N GLY A 38 0.48 4.94 -16.98
CA GLY A 38 -0.37 3.75 -16.96
C GLY A 38 -0.29 2.92 -18.23
N THR A 39 -0.62 1.65 -18.10
CA THR A 39 -0.65 0.68 -19.22
C THR A 39 -1.98 0.74 -19.99
N GLY A 40 -3.00 1.41 -19.43
CA GLY A 40 -4.37 1.45 -19.97
C GLY A 40 -5.21 0.24 -19.59
N SER A 41 -4.69 -0.67 -18.79
CA SER A 41 -5.40 -1.84 -18.27
C SER A 41 -5.26 -1.87 -16.76
N MET A 42 -6.36 -1.75 -16.03
CA MET A 42 -6.37 -1.71 -14.57
C MET A 42 -6.60 -3.08 -13.96
N ILE A 43 -6.02 -3.30 -12.78
CA ILE A 43 -6.29 -4.46 -11.93
C ILE A 43 -7.17 -4.06 -10.76
N TRP A 44 -7.78 -5.05 -10.11
CA TRP A 44 -8.54 -4.88 -8.87
C TRP A 44 -7.65 -4.31 -7.74
N PRO A 45 -8.09 -3.22 -7.06
CA PRO A 45 -7.20 -2.47 -6.15
C PRO A 45 -7.00 -3.12 -4.78
N VAL A 46 -7.80 -4.14 -4.40
CA VAL A 46 -7.70 -4.86 -3.13
C VAL A 46 -7.61 -6.36 -3.38
N PRO A 47 -6.42 -6.92 -3.68
CA PRO A 47 -6.28 -8.31 -4.12
C PRO A 47 -6.84 -9.38 -3.16
N SER A 48 -6.95 -9.06 -1.88
CA SER A 48 -7.44 -9.98 -0.84
C SER A 48 -8.94 -9.90 -0.58
N ILE A 49 -9.66 -8.94 -1.19
CA ILE A 49 -11.09 -8.72 -0.97
C ILE A 49 -11.74 -8.36 -2.29
N HIS A 50 -12.70 -9.19 -2.72
CA HIS A 50 -13.45 -9.01 -3.96
C HIS A 50 -14.91 -8.60 -3.74
N ASN A 51 -15.35 -8.43 -2.49
CA ASN A 51 -16.73 -8.05 -2.16
C ASN A 51 -16.91 -6.54 -2.25
N ILE A 52 -17.93 -6.10 -2.99
CA ILE A 52 -18.36 -4.70 -3.11
C ILE A 52 -19.51 -4.49 -2.15
N THR A 53 -19.36 -3.56 -1.23
CA THR A 53 -20.42 -3.19 -0.25
C THR A 53 -21.21 -1.99 -0.68
N SER A 54 -20.73 -1.20 -1.63
CA SER A 54 -21.44 -0.07 -2.20
C SER A 54 -20.96 0.21 -3.63
N TYR A 55 -21.90 0.49 -4.52
CA TYR A 55 -21.65 0.70 -5.95
C TYR A 55 -21.59 2.18 -6.32
N TYR A 56 -21.11 2.48 -7.54
CA TYR A 56 -21.18 3.78 -8.17
C TYR A 56 -22.64 4.07 -8.54
N GLU A 57 -23.34 4.84 -7.71
CA GLU A 57 -24.76 5.08 -7.84
C GLU A 57 -25.24 6.33 -7.09
N TRP A 58 -26.39 6.83 -7.47
CA TRP A 58 -27.08 7.89 -6.73
C TRP A 58 -27.76 7.31 -5.50
N ARG A 59 -27.39 7.80 -4.31
CA ARG A 59 -27.95 7.32 -3.05
C ARG A 59 -28.05 8.43 -2.00
N TRP A 60 -29.10 8.41 -1.19
CA TRP A 60 -29.33 9.36 -0.08
C TRP A 60 -29.17 10.84 -0.47
N GLY A 61 -29.57 11.21 -1.69
CA GLY A 61 -29.48 12.60 -2.18
C GLY A 61 -28.10 13.03 -2.65
N ALA A 62 -27.15 12.11 -2.82
CA ALA A 62 -25.82 12.38 -3.35
C ALA A 62 -25.33 11.25 -4.28
N MET A 63 -24.42 11.57 -5.17
CA MET A 63 -23.72 10.58 -6.00
C MET A 63 -22.60 9.92 -5.21
N HIS A 64 -22.56 8.59 -5.19
CA HIS A 64 -21.41 7.84 -4.74
C HIS A 64 -20.45 7.68 -5.90
N ASN A 65 -19.34 8.42 -5.89
CA ASN A 65 -18.44 8.58 -7.03
C ASN A 65 -17.48 7.41 -7.28
N GLY A 66 -17.61 6.30 -6.53
CA GLY A 66 -16.73 5.16 -6.60
C GLY A 66 -17.42 3.85 -6.23
N ILE A 67 -16.63 2.86 -5.89
CA ILE A 67 -17.08 1.62 -5.26
C ILE A 67 -16.42 1.46 -3.89
N ASP A 68 -17.16 0.90 -2.94
CA ASP A 68 -16.62 0.55 -1.62
C ASP A 68 -16.33 -0.96 -1.57
N ILE A 69 -15.07 -1.28 -1.31
CA ILE A 69 -14.57 -2.66 -1.27
C ILE A 69 -14.32 -3.03 0.19
N SER A 70 -15.06 -4.00 0.71
CA SER A 70 -14.96 -4.45 2.10
C SER A 70 -15.39 -5.90 2.26
N GLY A 71 -14.90 -6.53 3.32
CA GLY A 71 -15.26 -7.91 3.69
C GLY A 71 -14.88 -8.19 5.15
N GLY A 72 -15.04 -9.42 5.59
CA GLY A 72 -14.59 -9.81 6.93
C GLY A 72 -13.11 -9.48 7.13
N ASN A 73 -12.79 -8.75 8.22
CA ASN A 73 -11.42 -8.38 8.57
C ASN A 73 -10.70 -7.52 7.51
N SER A 74 -11.37 -6.47 7.00
CA SER A 74 -10.81 -5.56 5.98
C SER A 74 -9.72 -4.64 6.51
N TYR A 75 -9.78 -4.23 7.79
CA TYR A 75 -8.83 -3.28 8.35
C TYR A 75 -7.38 -3.75 8.20
N GLY A 76 -6.50 -2.86 7.72
CA GLY A 76 -5.08 -3.16 7.52
C GLY A 76 -4.75 -4.00 6.28
N LYS A 77 -5.74 -4.43 5.49
CA LYS A 77 -5.48 -5.12 4.21
C LYS A 77 -4.86 -4.16 3.21
N THR A 78 -4.02 -4.72 2.34
CA THR A 78 -3.26 -3.94 1.36
C THR A 78 -4.14 -3.42 0.24
N ILE A 79 -3.98 -2.14 -0.07
CA ILE A 79 -4.46 -1.49 -1.28
C ILE A 79 -3.29 -1.36 -2.24
N VAL A 80 -3.49 -1.74 -3.50
CA VAL A 80 -2.47 -1.66 -4.55
C VAL A 80 -2.85 -0.66 -5.63
N ALA A 81 -1.87 -0.09 -6.32
CA ALA A 81 -2.10 0.75 -7.48
C ALA A 81 -2.79 -0.05 -8.60
N ALA A 82 -3.96 0.39 -9.04
CA ALA A 82 -4.73 -0.29 -10.09
C ALA A 82 -3.99 -0.31 -11.43
N ASP A 83 -3.20 0.72 -11.72
CA ASP A 83 -2.27 0.77 -12.87
C ASP A 83 -1.02 1.56 -12.47
N SER A 84 0.02 1.49 -13.31
CA SER A 84 1.23 2.31 -13.15
C SER A 84 0.90 3.79 -13.29
N GLY A 85 1.63 4.66 -12.59
CA GLY A 85 1.35 6.08 -12.63
C GLY A 85 2.27 6.90 -11.76
N THR A 86 1.88 8.16 -11.54
CA THR A 86 2.55 9.07 -10.62
C THR A 86 1.55 9.54 -9.56
N VAL A 87 1.92 9.46 -8.29
CA VAL A 87 1.08 9.93 -7.17
C VAL A 87 0.90 11.44 -7.28
N SER A 88 -0.32 11.89 -7.56
CA SER A 88 -0.65 13.32 -7.73
C SER A 88 -0.65 14.05 -6.40
N TYR A 89 -1.24 13.45 -5.39
CA TYR A 89 -1.27 13.97 -4.02
C TYR A 89 -1.56 12.86 -2.99
N VAL A 90 -1.23 13.19 -1.74
CA VAL A 90 -1.60 12.45 -0.53
C VAL A 90 -2.22 13.45 0.44
N LYS A 91 -3.33 13.11 1.06
CA LYS A 91 -4.02 13.96 2.05
C LYS A 91 -4.43 13.16 3.29
N TYR A 92 -4.34 13.82 4.43
CA TYR A 92 -4.69 13.28 5.76
C TYR A 92 -5.76 14.16 6.37
N LEU A 93 -7.03 13.83 6.13
CA LEU A 93 -8.19 14.58 6.60
C LEU A 93 -8.94 13.79 7.69
N SER A 94 -9.59 14.49 8.61
CA SER A 94 -10.47 13.90 9.61
C SER A 94 -11.92 13.70 9.13
N THR A 95 -12.26 14.26 7.96
CA THR A 95 -13.60 14.21 7.36
C THR A 95 -13.52 13.82 5.88
N GLY A 96 -14.67 13.63 5.22
CA GLY A 96 -14.74 13.27 3.80
C GLY A 96 -14.00 11.97 3.51
N TYR A 97 -13.10 11.98 2.56
CA TYR A 97 -12.28 10.83 2.14
C TYR A 97 -11.26 10.35 3.20
N GLY A 98 -11.09 11.06 4.31
CA GLY A 98 -10.11 10.70 5.32
C GLY A 98 -8.67 10.72 4.78
N TYR A 99 -7.89 9.69 5.08
CA TYR A 99 -6.57 9.50 4.50
C TYR A 99 -6.74 8.93 3.09
N HIS A 100 -6.29 9.70 2.10
CA HIS A 100 -6.50 9.32 0.71
C HIS A 100 -5.37 9.80 -0.19
N LEU A 101 -5.25 9.15 -1.32
CA LEU A 101 -4.28 9.49 -2.36
C LEU A 101 -4.92 9.39 -3.74
N MET A 102 -4.33 10.09 -4.71
CA MET A 102 -4.68 10.00 -6.11
C MET A 102 -3.44 9.68 -6.94
N ILE A 103 -3.62 8.79 -7.92
CA ILE A 103 -2.59 8.43 -8.89
C ILE A 103 -3.04 8.91 -10.26
N ASN A 104 -2.17 9.63 -10.97
CA ASN A 104 -2.34 9.99 -12.37
C ASN A 104 -1.67 8.94 -13.25
N HIS A 105 -2.44 8.31 -14.11
CA HIS A 105 -1.99 7.26 -15.03
C HIS A 105 -1.64 7.79 -16.43
N GLY A 106 -1.82 9.10 -16.67
CA GLY A 106 -1.70 9.72 -17.99
C GLY A 106 -3.01 9.62 -18.79
N ASN A 107 -3.02 10.23 -19.97
CA ASN A 107 -4.16 10.22 -20.91
C ASN A 107 -5.51 10.63 -20.28
N GLY A 108 -5.48 11.53 -19.28
CA GLY A 108 -6.66 12.00 -18.57
C GLY A 108 -7.25 11.00 -17.56
N ILE A 109 -6.60 9.87 -17.31
CA ILE A 109 -7.06 8.85 -16.37
C ILE A 109 -6.38 9.02 -15.01
N SER A 110 -7.16 8.98 -13.94
CA SER A 110 -6.67 8.97 -12.56
C SER A 110 -7.48 8.02 -11.69
N THR A 111 -6.89 7.53 -10.60
CA THR A 111 -7.58 6.74 -9.58
C THR A 111 -7.41 7.36 -8.20
N LEU A 112 -8.46 7.29 -7.38
CA LEU A 112 -8.48 7.74 -6.00
C LEU A 112 -8.73 6.56 -5.07
N TYR A 113 -8.00 6.54 -3.95
CA TYR A 113 -8.08 5.51 -2.90
C TYR A 113 -8.26 6.21 -1.56
N ALA A 114 -9.37 5.93 -0.87
CA ALA A 114 -9.74 6.66 0.34
C ALA A 114 -9.97 5.77 1.56
N HIS A 115 -10.18 6.44 2.70
CA HIS A 115 -10.41 5.87 4.03
C HIS A 115 -9.26 5.01 4.55
N ALA A 116 -8.03 5.22 4.04
CA ALA A 116 -6.85 4.46 4.45
C ALA A 116 -6.54 4.61 5.95
N SER A 117 -5.97 3.58 6.56
CA SER A 117 -5.35 3.66 7.88
C SER A 117 -3.90 4.16 7.81
N GLN A 118 -3.23 3.84 6.70
CA GLN A 118 -1.86 4.25 6.42
C GLN A 118 -1.66 4.41 4.92
N ILE A 119 -0.89 5.41 4.51
CA ILE A 119 -0.44 5.61 3.13
C ILE A 119 1.05 5.28 3.07
N LEU A 120 1.46 4.51 2.06
CA LEU A 120 2.80 3.93 1.93
C LEU A 120 3.65 4.63 0.87
N VAL A 121 3.08 5.62 0.17
CA VAL A 121 3.71 6.35 -0.93
C VAL A 121 3.64 7.85 -0.71
N SER A 122 4.44 8.62 -1.46
CA SER A 122 4.56 10.08 -1.34
C SER A 122 4.11 10.79 -2.61
N PRO A 123 3.66 12.07 -2.53
CA PRO A 123 3.37 12.87 -3.72
C PRO A 123 4.58 12.94 -4.67
N GLY A 124 4.34 12.77 -5.97
CA GLY A 124 5.37 12.74 -7.01
C GLY A 124 6.05 11.38 -7.18
N GLU A 125 5.79 10.41 -6.31
CA GLU A 125 6.34 9.05 -6.45
C GLU A 125 5.74 8.36 -7.67
N LYS A 126 6.59 7.67 -8.44
CA LYS A 126 6.16 6.79 -9.52
C LYS A 126 5.88 5.42 -8.95
N VAL A 127 4.71 4.88 -9.27
CA VAL A 127 4.26 3.56 -8.82
C VAL A 127 4.01 2.63 -9.99
N GLU A 128 4.20 1.35 -9.75
CA GLU A 128 3.86 0.30 -10.70
C GLU A 128 2.47 -0.27 -10.41
N LYS A 129 1.81 -0.78 -11.45
CA LYS A 129 0.60 -1.59 -11.31
C LYS A 129 0.83 -2.73 -10.31
N GLY A 130 -0.05 -2.85 -9.32
CA GLY A 130 0.05 -3.85 -8.26
C GLY A 130 0.99 -3.47 -7.11
N GLN A 131 1.68 -2.33 -7.16
CA GLN A 131 2.50 -1.86 -6.05
C GLN A 131 1.62 -1.53 -4.84
N PRO A 132 1.97 -1.99 -3.61
CA PRO A 132 1.32 -1.54 -2.38
C PRO A 132 1.43 -0.02 -2.20
N ILE A 133 0.28 0.66 -2.01
CA ILE A 133 0.21 2.11 -1.90
C ILE A 133 -0.44 2.59 -0.59
N ALA A 134 -1.29 1.75 0.01
CA ALA A 134 -1.96 2.08 1.27
C ALA A 134 -2.46 0.82 1.98
N LEU A 135 -2.95 0.99 3.21
CA LEU A 135 -3.66 -0.04 3.98
C LEU A 135 -5.09 0.42 4.23
N ILE A 136 -6.05 -0.50 4.14
CA ILE A 136 -7.46 -0.21 4.43
C ILE A 136 -7.63 0.28 5.87
N GLY A 137 -8.43 1.30 6.05
CA GLY A 137 -8.81 1.87 7.33
C GLY A 137 -10.29 2.25 7.38
N SER A 138 -10.59 3.19 8.26
CA SER A 138 -11.92 3.78 8.43
C SER A 138 -11.80 5.25 8.81
N THR A 139 -10.86 5.98 8.19
CA THR A 139 -10.64 7.41 8.44
C THR A 139 -11.63 8.27 7.66
N GLY A 140 -11.86 9.51 8.10
CA GLY A 140 -12.83 10.41 7.48
C GLY A 140 -14.29 9.98 7.73
N ASN A 141 -15.18 10.21 6.75
CA ASN A 141 -16.58 9.84 6.83
C ASN A 141 -16.78 8.37 6.46
N SER A 142 -16.52 7.47 7.39
CA SER A 142 -16.59 6.03 7.19
C SER A 142 -17.29 5.36 8.36
N THR A 143 -18.17 4.40 8.08
CA THR A 143 -18.92 3.62 9.08
C THR A 143 -18.25 2.28 9.41
N GLY A 144 -17.20 1.92 8.68
CA GLY A 144 -16.48 0.67 8.87
C GLY A 144 -15.28 0.56 7.92
N ALA A 145 -14.38 -0.37 8.17
CA ALA A 145 -13.17 -0.53 7.38
C ALA A 145 -13.47 -0.95 5.94
N HIS A 146 -13.12 -0.10 4.98
CA HIS A 146 -13.27 -0.34 3.54
C HIS A 146 -12.25 0.47 2.72
N CYS A 147 -12.03 0.10 1.48
CA CYS A 147 -11.38 0.91 0.48
C CYS A 147 -12.45 1.54 -0.40
N HIS A 148 -12.58 2.87 -0.37
CA HIS A 148 -13.32 3.60 -1.38
C HIS A 148 -12.41 3.85 -2.58
N PHE A 149 -12.84 3.39 -3.75
CA PHE A 149 -12.05 3.42 -4.98
C PHE A 149 -12.80 4.15 -6.10
N GLU A 150 -12.17 5.17 -6.69
CA GLU A 150 -12.70 5.91 -7.83
C GLU A 150 -11.81 5.79 -9.05
N VAL A 151 -12.42 5.83 -10.23
CA VAL A 151 -11.76 6.08 -11.51
C VAL A 151 -12.27 7.39 -12.07
N LEU A 152 -11.35 8.30 -12.42
CA LEU A 152 -11.67 9.59 -12.99
C LEU A 152 -11.15 9.67 -14.42
N VAL A 153 -12.00 10.17 -15.31
CA VAL A 153 -11.65 10.49 -16.70
C VAL A 153 -11.75 12.00 -16.89
N ASN A 154 -10.64 12.63 -17.25
CA ASN A 154 -10.52 14.10 -17.37
C ASN A 154 -11.04 14.83 -16.12
N GLY A 155 -10.76 14.26 -14.93
CA GLY A 155 -11.17 14.82 -13.64
C GLY A 155 -12.61 14.51 -13.21
N SER A 156 -13.41 13.84 -14.04
CA SER A 156 -14.79 13.47 -13.72
C SER A 156 -14.88 12.00 -13.28
N PRO A 157 -15.48 11.70 -12.11
CA PRO A 157 -15.70 10.33 -11.67
C PRO A 157 -16.56 9.53 -12.66
N THR A 158 -16.21 8.27 -12.82
CA THR A 158 -16.93 7.32 -13.68
C THR A 158 -17.05 5.97 -12.97
N ASN A 159 -17.93 5.10 -13.43
CA ASN A 159 -18.11 3.78 -12.81
C ASN A 159 -16.81 2.96 -12.89
N PRO A 160 -16.16 2.66 -11.74
CA PRO A 160 -14.90 1.92 -11.73
C PRO A 160 -14.97 0.54 -12.36
N LEU A 161 -16.14 -0.12 -12.34
CA LEU A 161 -16.36 -1.45 -12.92
C LEU A 161 -16.24 -1.49 -14.45
N ASN A 162 -16.18 -0.34 -15.12
CA ASN A 162 -15.84 -0.26 -16.52
C ASN A 162 -14.34 -0.43 -16.81
N TYR A 163 -13.49 -0.38 -15.75
CA TYR A 163 -12.03 -0.37 -15.87
C TYR A 163 -11.37 -1.53 -15.15
N VAL A 164 -11.97 -2.01 -14.06
CA VAL A 164 -11.46 -3.13 -13.28
C VAL A 164 -12.50 -4.26 -13.24
N SER A 165 -12.02 -5.49 -13.29
CA SER A 165 -12.84 -6.69 -13.06
C SER A 165 -12.54 -7.26 -11.67
N ASN A 166 -13.62 -7.67 -11.01
CA ASN A 166 -13.59 -8.32 -9.71
C ASN A 166 -13.25 -9.81 -9.83
#